data_af6cf6e6db1446e813bb22efc1bd59c1
#
_entry.id   af6cf6e6db1446e813bb22efc1bd59c1
#
_cell.length_a   1.000
_cell.length_b   1.000
_cell.length_c   1.000
_cell.angle_alpha   90.00
_cell.angle_beta   90.00
_cell.angle_gamma   90.00
#
_symmetry.space_group_name_H-M   'P 1'
#
loop_
_entity.id
_entity.type
_entity.pdbx_description
1 polymer ?
#
loop_
_entity_poly.entity_id
_entity_poly.type
_entity_poly.pdbx_seq_one_letter_code
_entity_poly.pdbx_strand_id
1 'polypeptide(L)' 'GNDVKVIDMATREVRQLTFGEGSNESPAFAPNGRHIAFTSTRAGKKQIFTIARTGKDLKQLTRSGNNEHPDWSAK' A
#
# COMPACT_ATOMS: atom_id res chain seq x y z
N GLY A 1 -14.01 4.06 -4.11
CA GLY A 1 -13.00 3.12 -3.67
C GLY A 1 -12.37 3.51 -2.35
N ASN A 2 -11.57 2.61 -1.85
CA ASN A 2 -10.85 2.82 -0.59
C ASN A 2 -9.46 3.37 -0.85
N ASP A 3 -8.97 4.19 0.06
CA ASP A 3 -7.62 4.72 -0.02
C ASP A 3 -6.82 4.35 1.23
N VAL A 4 -5.51 4.31 1.07
CA VAL A 4 -4.58 3.98 2.15
C VAL A 4 -4.12 5.27 2.82
N LYS A 5 -4.19 5.30 4.14
CA LYS A 5 -3.71 6.43 4.95
C LYS A 5 -2.79 5.91 6.03
N VAL A 6 -1.85 6.74 6.42
CA VAL A 6 -0.92 6.46 7.52
C VAL A 6 -1.09 7.52 8.59
N ILE A 7 -1.14 7.10 9.85
CA ILE A 7 -1.17 8.02 10.96
C ILE A 7 0.12 7.89 11.77
N ASP A 8 0.74 9.02 12.07
CA ASP A 8 1.90 9.07 12.98
C ASP A 8 1.35 9.13 14.41
N MET A 9 1.63 8.09 15.19
CA MET A 9 1.06 8.00 16.54
C MET A 9 1.65 9.01 17.52
N ALA A 10 2.85 9.51 17.23
CA ALA A 10 3.48 10.52 18.09
C ALA A 10 2.91 11.91 17.86
N THR A 11 2.75 12.31 16.61
CA THR A 11 2.27 13.65 16.25
C THR A 11 0.78 13.68 15.94
N ARG A 12 0.17 12.53 15.70
CA ARG A 12 -1.22 12.38 15.25
C ARG A 12 -1.47 12.93 13.84
N GLU A 13 -0.41 13.18 13.07
CA GLU A 13 -0.54 13.57 11.68
C GLU A 13 -1.03 12.40 10.84
N VAL A 14 -1.92 12.69 9.90
CA VAL A 14 -2.45 11.70 8.95
C VAL A 14 -1.93 12.05 7.56
N ARG A 15 -1.38 11.05 6.87
CA ARG A 15 -0.94 11.20 5.49
C ARG A 15 -1.69 10.20 4.61
N GLN A 16 -2.36 10.70 3.59
CA GLN A 16 -3.02 9.87 2.60
C GLN A 16 -2.00 9.48 1.54
N LEU A 17 -1.90 8.19 1.24
CA LEU A 17 -0.89 7.66 0.32
C LEU A 17 -1.45 7.35 -1.06
N THR A 18 -2.75 7.12 -1.18
CA THR A 18 -3.40 6.85 -2.47
C THR A 18 -4.54 7.83 -2.68
N PHE A 19 -4.86 8.13 -3.94
CA PHE A 19 -5.79 9.21 -4.26
C PHE A 19 -6.79 8.77 -5.34
N GLY A 20 -7.57 7.75 -5.03
CA GLY A 20 -8.70 7.36 -5.87
C GLY A 20 -8.39 6.50 -7.08
N GLU A 21 -7.15 6.04 -7.27
CA GLU A 21 -6.81 5.15 -8.36
C GLU A 21 -7.27 3.73 -8.04
N GLY A 22 -8.47 3.39 -8.47
CA GLY A 22 -9.07 2.12 -8.16
C GLY A 22 -9.43 1.99 -6.69
N SER A 23 -9.52 0.75 -6.23
CA SER A 23 -9.76 0.44 -4.83
C SER A 23 -8.46 -0.03 -4.20
N ASN A 24 -8.06 0.55 -3.08
CA ASN A 24 -6.80 0.27 -2.40
C ASN A 24 -7.11 -0.23 -0.99
N GLU A 25 -6.60 -1.41 -0.63
CA GLU A 25 -6.96 -2.03 0.64
C GLU A 25 -5.86 -2.95 1.16
N SER A 26 -6.08 -3.49 2.35
CA SER A 26 -5.19 -4.46 3.00
C SER A 26 -3.75 -3.97 3.10
N PRO A 27 -3.51 -2.75 3.65
CA PRO A 27 -2.14 -2.26 3.78
C PRO A 27 -1.37 -3.04 4.85
N ALA A 28 -0.08 -3.24 4.60
CA ALA A 28 0.83 -3.90 5.55
C ALA A 28 2.18 -3.18 5.53
N PHE A 29 2.65 -2.76 6.70
CA PHE A 29 3.96 -2.11 6.81
C PHE A 29 5.08 -3.12 6.63
N ALA A 30 6.14 -2.71 5.93
CA ALA A 30 7.38 -3.46 5.87
C ALA A 30 8.02 -3.49 7.29
N PRO A 31 8.86 -4.51 7.58
CA PRO A 31 9.51 -4.57 8.89
C PRO A 31 10.36 -3.34 9.23
N ASN A 32 10.86 -2.63 8.22
CA ASN A 32 11.63 -1.39 8.45
C ASN A 32 10.76 -0.17 8.75
N GLY A 33 9.44 -0.30 8.64
CA GLY A 33 8.51 0.80 8.89
C GLY A 33 8.52 1.90 7.84
N ARG A 34 9.26 1.75 6.75
CA ARG A 34 9.42 2.78 5.72
C ARG A 34 8.55 2.57 4.49
N HIS A 35 8.11 1.36 4.26
CA HIS A 35 7.33 1.01 3.08
C HIS A 35 6.05 0.32 3.49
N ILE A 36 5.05 0.46 2.65
CA ILE A 36 3.73 -0.16 2.84
C ILE A 36 3.40 -0.94 1.58
N ALA A 37 3.01 -2.20 1.75
CA ALA A 37 2.44 -2.99 0.67
C ALA A 37 0.93 -2.89 0.77
N PHE A 38 0.25 -2.82 -0.34
CA PHE A 38 -1.20 -2.78 -0.37
C PHE A 38 -1.74 -3.40 -1.66
N THR A 39 -3.00 -3.79 -1.61
CA THR A 39 -3.71 -4.32 -2.76
C THR A 39 -4.41 -3.19 -3.48
N SER A 40 -4.30 -3.15 -4.79
CA SER A 40 -4.96 -2.11 -5.59
C SER A 40 -5.52 -2.70 -6.89
N THR A 41 -6.68 -2.19 -7.29
CA THR A 41 -7.30 -2.55 -8.56
C THR A 41 -6.95 -1.56 -9.68
N ARG A 42 -6.01 -0.63 -9.43
CA ARG A 42 -5.67 0.41 -10.41
C ARG A 42 -5.16 -0.15 -11.75
N ALA A 43 -4.61 -1.37 -11.72
CA ALA A 43 -4.14 -2.04 -12.93
C ALA A 43 -5.20 -2.99 -13.54
N GLY A 44 -6.45 -2.87 -13.12
CA GLY A 44 -7.57 -3.68 -13.61
C GLY A 44 -7.95 -4.82 -12.69
N LYS A 45 -7.01 -5.67 -12.32
CA LYS A 45 -7.20 -6.75 -11.34
C LYS A 45 -6.49 -6.39 -10.06
N LYS A 46 -6.79 -7.11 -8.97
CA LYS A 46 -6.12 -6.88 -7.70
C LYS A 46 -4.65 -7.29 -7.81
N GLN A 47 -3.77 -6.33 -7.65
CA GLN A 47 -2.33 -6.54 -7.66
C GLN A 47 -1.71 -5.94 -6.42
N ILE A 48 -0.52 -6.41 -6.07
CA ILE A 48 0.20 -5.90 -4.91
C ILE A 48 1.12 -4.76 -5.36
N PHE A 49 1.01 -3.64 -4.65
CA PHE A 49 1.84 -2.45 -4.86
C PHE A 49 2.58 -2.15 -3.57
N THR A 50 3.71 -1.47 -3.69
CA THR A 50 4.39 -0.89 -2.54
C THR A 50 4.52 0.61 -2.75
N ILE A 51 4.54 1.33 -1.63
CA ILE A 51 4.73 2.78 -1.63
C ILE A 51 5.52 3.15 -0.38
N ALA A 52 6.38 4.16 -0.48
CA ALA A 52 7.05 4.67 0.70
C ALA A 52 6.04 5.37 1.61
N ARG A 53 6.27 5.34 2.92
CA ARG A 53 5.37 5.98 3.88
C ARG A 53 5.21 7.49 3.65
N THR A 54 6.12 8.07 2.87
CA THR A 54 6.04 9.49 2.47
C THR A 54 5.10 9.73 1.29
N GLY A 55 4.60 8.67 0.67
CA GLY A 55 3.75 8.76 -0.52
C GLY A 55 4.51 8.69 -1.83
N LYS A 56 5.83 8.51 -1.79
CA LYS A 56 6.67 8.42 -2.98
C LYS A 56 7.02 6.97 -3.32
N ASP A 57 7.63 6.78 -4.48
CA ASP A 57 8.18 5.49 -4.93
C ASP A 57 7.14 4.39 -5.02
N LEU A 58 6.02 4.68 -5.64
CA LEU A 58 4.99 3.68 -5.91
C LEU A 58 5.52 2.65 -6.90
N LYS A 59 5.44 1.37 -6.55
CA LYS A 59 5.88 0.27 -7.39
C LYS A 59 4.84 -0.84 -7.41
N GLN A 60 4.68 -1.48 -8.57
CA GLN A 60 3.82 -2.64 -8.71
C GLN A 60 4.68 -3.90 -8.58
N LEU A 61 4.33 -4.76 -7.63
CA LEU A 61 5.09 -5.98 -7.37
C LEU A 61 4.59 -7.19 -8.14
N THR A 62 3.26 -7.28 -8.36
CA THR A 62 2.67 -8.41 -9.07
C THR A 62 2.00 -7.93 -10.32
N ARG A 63 1.97 -8.76 -11.38
CA ARG A 63 1.42 -8.39 -12.67
C ARG A 63 0.50 -9.43 -13.27
N SER A 64 0.32 -10.55 -12.60
CA SER A 64 -0.56 -11.62 -13.10
C SER A 64 -1.40 -12.17 -11.97
N GLY A 65 -2.57 -12.71 -12.34
CA GLY A 65 -3.50 -13.24 -11.36
C GLY A 65 -4.24 -12.14 -10.64
N ASN A 66 -4.85 -12.50 -9.53
CA ASN A 66 -5.60 -11.58 -8.68
C ASN A 66 -5.03 -11.72 -7.27
N ASN A 67 -4.24 -10.74 -6.84
CA ASN A 67 -3.47 -10.80 -5.62
C ASN A 67 -4.04 -9.86 -4.56
N GLU A 68 -4.12 -10.32 -3.31
CA GLU A 68 -4.63 -9.52 -2.22
C GLU A 68 -4.01 -9.96 -0.89
N HIS A 69 -4.18 -9.14 0.13
CA HIS A 69 -3.68 -9.37 1.50
C HIS A 69 -2.16 -9.50 1.53
N PRO A 70 -1.43 -8.44 1.13
CA PRO A 70 0.03 -8.48 1.19
C PRO A 70 0.54 -8.69 2.61
N ASP A 71 1.62 -9.45 2.72
CA ASP A 71 2.24 -9.76 4.00
C ASP A 71 3.76 -9.69 3.84
N TRP A 72 4.42 -9.11 4.81
CA TRP A 72 5.86 -8.98 4.81
C TRP A 72 6.48 -10.10 5.62
N SER A 73 7.39 -10.84 4.97
CA SER A 73 8.15 -11.89 5.66
C SER A 73 9.47 -11.34 6.15
N ALA A 74 9.83 -11.68 7.38
CA ALA A 74 11.16 -11.40 7.91
C ALA A 74 12.13 -12.41 7.32
N LYS A 75 13.13 -11.93 6.60
CA LYS A 75 14.16 -12.79 6.01
C LYS A 75 15.53 -12.21 6.27
#